data_3a1ffaceca1e44320ff2fa4a41e72a02
#
_entry.id   3a1ffaceca1e44320ff2fa4a41e72a02
#
_cell.length_a   1.000
_cell.length_b   1.000
_cell.length_c   1.000
_cell.angle_alpha   90.00
_cell.angle_beta   90.00
_cell.angle_gamma   90.00
#
_symmetry.space_group_name_H-M   'P 1'
#
loop_
_entity.id
_entity.type
_entity.pdbx_description
1 polymer ?
#
loop_
_entity_poly.entity_id
_entity_poly.type
_entity_poly.pdbx_seq_one_letter_code
_entity_poly.pdbx_strand_id
1 'polypeptide(L)'
;MAETNESKGSGRLVHLKVRRQDGRDMPETRRWEEFKVPYLPQMNVNSALEQIRKNPVTLDGKEVAPPVWEAACLEEVCGSCTMIINGRVRQACSALVEQIAPNGEVITIEPMSKFPCERDLVVDRSRMFDNLKRVKAWIDLDGTHELGPGPRESQEQQQERYPLSRCMTCGCCVEACPQFNESSPFIGPAAINQVRLFNMHPSGAMHRTARLESLMTEGGIADCGKAQNCVEVCPKEIPLVDSISSVARDTTKHMLFGWLLK
;
A
#
# COMPACT_ATOMS: atom_id res chain seq x y z
N MET A 1 -17.30 6.18 41.39
CA MET A 1 -17.60 4.79 41.04
C MET A 1 -17.95 4.80 39.55
N ALA A 2 -17.03 4.41 38.69
CA ALA A 2 -17.28 4.30 37.26
C ALA A 2 -17.76 2.88 36.99
N GLU A 3 -19.02 2.74 36.62
CA GLU A 3 -19.59 1.47 36.19
C GLU A 3 -18.90 1.04 34.91
N THR A 4 -18.15 -0.04 34.95
CA THR A 4 -17.63 -0.73 33.79
C THR A 4 -18.80 -1.32 33.02
N ASN A 5 -19.14 -0.67 31.90
CA ASN A 5 -20.14 -1.16 30.98
C ASN A 5 -19.57 -2.38 30.23
N GLU A 6 -19.69 -3.57 30.83
CA GLU A 6 -19.47 -4.84 30.17
C GLU A 6 -20.54 -5.00 29.09
N SER A 7 -20.22 -4.58 27.87
CA SER A 7 -21.03 -4.87 26.69
C SER A 7 -21.07 -6.40 26.53
N LYS A 8 -22.22 -7.03 26.86
CA LYS A 8 -22.52 -8.43 26.55
C LYS A 8 -22.28 -8.64 25.06
N GLY A 9 -21.12 -9.18 24.70
CA GLY A 9 -20.81 -9.60 23.36
C GLY A 9 -21.90 -10.58 22.89
N SER A 10 -22.55 -10.31 21.78
CA SER A 10 -23.37 -11.28 21.09
C SER A 10 -22.51 -12.54 20.92
N GLY A 11 -23.02 -13.75 21.19
CA GLY A 11 -22.24 -15.00 21.08
C GLY A 11 -21.74 -15.33 19.67
N ARG A 12 -21.67 -14.32 18.79
CA ARG A 12 -21.13 -14.38 17.43
C ARG A 12 -19.60 -14.49 17.50
N LEU A 13 -19.06 -15.47 16.78
CA LEU A 13 -17.62 -15.65 16.61
C LEU A 13 -17.22 -15.24 15.19
N VAL A 14 -16.04 -14.67 15.06
CA VAL A 14 -15.37 -14.40 13.79
C VAL A 14 -14.36 -15.51 13.52
N HIS A 15 -14.47 -16.16 12.38
CA HIS A 15 -13.57 -17.22 11.95
C HIS A 15 -12.50 -16.64 11.02
N LEU A 16 -11.23 -16.75 11.41
CA LEU A 16 -10.08 -16.25 10.67
C LEU A 16 -9.18 -17.42 10.29
N LYS A 17 -8.69 -17.38 9.05
CA LYS A 17 -7.70 -18.31 8.52
C LYS A 17 -6.47 -17.50 8.10
N VAL A 18 -5.40 -17.64 8.87
CA VAL A 18 -4.19 -16.81 8.74
C VAL A 18 -3.06 -17.61 8.11
N ARG A 19 -2.44 -17.06 7.08
CA ARG A 19 -1.23 -17.61 6.49
C ARG A 19 -0.04 -17.35 7.40
N ARG A 20 0.67 -18.40 7.77
CA ARG A 20 1.83 -18.36 8.66
C ARG A 20 3.08 -18.74 7.92
N GLN A 21 4.20 -18.15 8.32
CA GLN A 21 5.56 -18.52 7.94
C GLN A 21 6.51 -18.10 9.06
N ASP A 22 7.41 -18.97 9.48
CA ASP A 22 8.20 -18.73 10.70
C ASP A 22 9.40 -17.81 10.48
N GLY A 23 9.87 -17.65 9.23
CA GLY A 23 10.98 -16.77 8.88
C GLY A 23 11.14 -16.60 7.37
N ARG A 24 11.98 -15.63 6.96
CA ARG A 24 12.25 -15.32 5.55
C ARG A 24 12.81 -16.52 4.79
N ASP A 25 13.80 -17.18 5.38
CA ASP A 25 14.52 -18.29 4.76
C ASP A 25 13.87 -19.67 5.07
N MET A 26 12.62 -19.67 5.51
CA MET A 26 11.85 -20.84 5.93
C MET A 26 10.52 -20.97 5.17
N PRO A 27 10.52 -20.93 3.81
CA PRO A 27 9.28 -21.02 3.03
C PRO A 27 8.56 -22.38 3.20
N GLU A 28 9.26 -23.42 3.58
CA GLU A 28 8.72 -24.75 3.89
C GLU A 28 7.83 -24.76 5.14
N THR A 29 7.96 -23.77 6.02
CA THR A 29 7.11 -23.62 7.22
C THR A 29 5.76 -22.99 6.91
N ARG A 30 5.49 -22.62 5.65
CA ARG A 30 4.21 -22.05 5.23
C ARG A 30 3.06 -22.96 5.54
N ARG A 31 2.11 -22.45 6.30
CA ARG A 31 0.92 -23.19 6.72
C ARG A 31 -0.26 -22.24 6.91
N TRP A 32 -1.43 -22.83 7.03
CA TRP A 32 -2.62 -22.09 7.47
C TRP A 32 -2.91 -22.45 8.92
N GLU A 33 -3.24 -21.44 9.71
CA GLU A 33 -3.78 -21.62 11.06
C GLU A 33 -5.14 -20.94 11.15
N GLU A 34 -6.09 -21.62 11.80
CA GLU A 34 -7.46 -21.13 11.92
C GLU A 34 -7.76 -20.74 13.37
N PHE A 35 -8.46 -19.62 13.53
CA PHE A 35 -8.78 -19.04 14.83
C PHE A 35 -10.25 -18.64 14.87
N LYS A 36 -10.87 -18.71 16.05
CA LYS A 36 -12.16 -18.12 16.33
C LYS A 36 -12.03 -17.12 17.46
N VAL A 37 -12.46 -15.88 17.21
CA VAL A 37 -12.42 -14.80 18.19
C VAL A 37 -13.81 -14.23 18.43
N PRO A 38 -14.11 -13.69 19.62
CA PRO A 38 -15.38 -13.02 19.87
C PRO A 38 -15.55 -11.82 18.94
N TYR A 39 -16.73 -11.70 18.34
CA TYR A 39 -17.08 -10.54 17.55
C TYR A 39 -17.34 -9.33 18.46
N LEU A 40 -16.77 -8.19 18.08
CA LEU A 40 -17.05 -6.89 18.70
C LEU A 40 -17.67 -5.96 17.65
N PRO A 41 -18.63 -5.09 18.01
CA PRO A 41 -19.20 -4.11 17.08
C PRO A 41 -18.13 -3.27 16.40
N GLN A 42 -18.24 -3.06 15.10
CA GLN A 42 -17.29 -2.31 14.27
C GLN A 42 -15.86 -2.90 14.25
N MET A 43 -15.73 -4.19 14.58
CA MET A 43 -14.46 -4.90 14.53
C MET A 43 -13.89 -4.88 13.11
N ASN A 44 -12.62 -4.52 12.97
CA ASN A 44 -11.85 -4.68 11.74
C ASN A 44 -10.87 -5.85 11.87
N VAL A 45 -10.20 -6.20 10.77
CA VAL A 45 -9.24 -7.34 10.75
C VAL A 45 -8.08 -7.10 11.72
N ASN A 46 -7.60 -5.86 11.86
CA ASN A 46 -6.55 -5.57 12.84
C ASN A 46 -7.00 -5.86 14.28
N SER A 47 -8.22 -5.45 14.64
CA SER A 47 -8.81 -5.76 15.95
C SER A 47 -8.98 -7.27 16.16
N ALA A 48 -9.32 -8.01 15.09
CA ALA A 48 -9.42 -9.48 15.17
C ALA A 48 -8.06 -10.14 15.40
N LEU A 49 -7.01 -9.68 14.73
CA LEU A 49 -5.63 -10.13 14.96
C LEU A 49 -5.16 -9.83 16.39
N GLU A 50 -5.54 -8.68 16.95
CA GLU A 50 -5.28 -8.34 18.35
C GLU A 50 -6.00 -9.30 19.35
N GLN A 51 -7.20 -9.77 19.01
CA GLN A 51 -7.87 -10.80 19.83
C GLN A 51 -7.12 -12.13 19.76
N ILE A 52 -6.64 -12.55 18.59
CA ILE A 52 -5.79 -13.74 18.47
C ILE A 52 -4.52 -13.57 19.31
N ARG A 53 -3.88 -12.39 19.27
CA ARG A 53 -2.67 -12.13 20.04
C ARG A 53 -2.87 -12.28 21.56
N LYS A 54 -4.05 -11.89 22.06
CA LYS A 54 -4.40 -12.03 23.48
C LYS A 54 -4.62 -13.49 23.91
N ASN A 55 -5.14 -14.31 23.00
CA ASN A 55 -5.41 -15.73 23.24
C ASN A 55 -5.10 -16.53 21.95
N PRO A 56 -3.81 -16.87 21.71
CA PRO A 56 -3.36 -17.50 20.49
C PRO A 56 -3.62 -19.01 20.47
N VAL A 57 -4.87 -19.40 20.58
CA VAL A 57 -5.33 -20.79 20.52
C VAL A 57 -6.03 -21.02 19.20
N THR A 58 -5.56 -21.99 18.44
CA THR A 58 -6.14 -22.39 17.15
C THR A 58 -7.50 -23.06 17.32
N LEU A 59 -8.23 -23.23 16.22
CA LEU A 59 -9.55 -23.85 16.22
C LEU A 59 -9.55 -25.29 16.78
N ASP A 60 -8.45 -26.00 16.59
CA ASP A 60 -8.23 -27.36 17.11
C ASP A 60 -7.71 -27.39 18.58
N GLY A 61 -7.66 -26.23 19.24
CA GLY A 61 -7.30 -26.12 20.66
C GLY A 61 -5.81 -26.09 20.94
N LYS A 62 -4.96 -25.95 19.92
CA LYS A 62 -3.51 -25.86 20.09
C LYS A 62 -3.09 -24.43 20.42
N GLU A 63 -2.32 -24.25 21.47
CA GLU A 63 -1.63 -23.00 21.78
C GLU A 63 -0.44 -22.82 20.83
N VAL A 64 -0.36 -21.63 20.18
CA VAL A 64 0.65 -21.31 19.19
C VAL A 64 1.25 -19.91 19.44
N ALA A 65 2.39 -19.60 18.83
CA ALA A 65 2.87 -18.22 18.80
C ALA A 65 1.86 -17.32 18.05
N PRO A 66 1.53 -16.13 18.57
CA PRO A 66 0.60 -15.23 17.89
C PRO A 66 1.11 -14.82 16.51
N PRO A 67 0.21 -14.61 15.53
CA PRO A 67 0.59 -14.06 14.23
C PRO A 67 1.31 -12.72 14.37
N VAL A 68 2.31 -12.50 13.51
CA VAL A 68 3.06 -11.23 13.44
C VAL A 68 2.56 -10.42 12.25
N TRP A 69 2.26 -9.14 12.48
CA TRP A 69 1.86 -8.18 11.45
C TRP A 69 2.31 -6.78 11.82
N GLU A 70 2.25 -5.87 10.85
CA GLU A 70 2.53 -4.45 11.08
C GLU A 70 1.23 -3.66 11.17
N ALA A 71 1.14 -2.75 12.14
CA ALA A 71 0.07 -1.78 12.28
C ALA A 71 0.59 -0.55 13.04
N ALA A 72 0.15 0.65 12.60
CA ALA A 72 0.58 1.89 13.26
C ALA A 72 -0.58 2.88 13.48
N CYS A 73 -1.11 3.52 12.42
CA CYS A 73 -2.11 4.59 12.56
C CYS A 73 -3.53 4.09 12.90
N LEU A 74 -3.92 2.90 12.47
CA LEU A 74 -5.26 2.29 12.60
C LEU A 74 -6.39 3.05 11.89
N GLU A 75 -6.05 4.05 11.04
CA GLU A 75 -6.97 4.99 10.40
C GLU A 75 -6.78 5.06 8.88
N GLU A 76 -6.19 4.01 8.28
CA GLU A 76 -5.91 3.94 6.83
C GLU A 76 -5.07 5.12 6.29
N VAL A 77 -4.08 5.60 7.08
CA VAL A 77 -3.21 6.73 6.70
C VAL A 77 -1.76 6.29 6.44
N CYS A 78 -1.25 5.30 7.18
CA CYS A 78 0.18 4.94 7.11
C CYS A 78 0.51 3.80 6.13
N GLY A 79 -0.44 2.94 5.78
CA GLY A 79 -0.24 1.80 4.89
C GLY A 79 0.52 0.60 5.49
N SER A 80 0.88 0.63 6.78
CA SER A 80 1.66 -0.47 7.41
C SER A 80 0.91 -1.80 7.41
N CYS A 81 -0.40 -1.78 7.70
CA CYS A 81 -1.22 -2.98 7.83
C CYS A 81 -1.78 -3.52 6.49
N THR A 82 -1.09 -3.24 5.37
CA THR A 82 -1.49 -3.77 4.06
C THR A 82 -1.25 -5.26 4.01
N MET A 83 -2.29 -6.01 3.66
CA MET A 83 -2.27 -7.45 3.49
C MET A 83 -3.34 -7.91 2.51
N ILE A 84 -3.35 -9.18 2.13
CA ILE A 84 -4.40 -9.77 1.30
C ILE A 84 -5.48 -10.33 2.23
N ILE A 85 -6.71 -9.82 2.10
CA ILE A 85 -7.86 -10.24 2.89
C ILE A 85 -8.94 -10.73 1.93
N ASN A 86 -9.34 -11.99 2.05
CA ASN A 86 -10.28 -12.64 1.15
C ASN A 86 -9.87 -12.48 -0.33
N GLY A 87 -8.58 -12.67 -0.62
CA GLY A 87 -8.01 -12.57 -1.97
C GLY A 87 -7.87 -11.13 -2.52
N ARG A 88 -8.23 -10.10 -1.75
CA ARG A 88 -8.10 -8.69 -2.15
C ARG A 88 -7.10 -7.96 -1.26
N VAL A 89 -6.15 -7.26 -1.88
CA VAL A 89 -5.21 -6.41 -1.13
C VAL A 89 -5.91 -5.18 -0.57
N ARG A 90 -5.77 -4.94 0.73
CA ARG A 90 -6.32 -3.78 1.45
C ARG A 90 -5.63 -3.57 2.81
N GLN A 91 -6.00 -2.49 3.50
CA GLN A 91 -5.57 -2.25 4.86
C GLN A 91 -6.42 -3.06 5.85
N ALA A 92 -5.78 -3.72 6.82
CA ALA A 92 -6.48 -4.46 7.86
C ALA A 92 -7.31 -3.55 8.79
N CYS A 93 -6.84 -2.32 9.01
CA CYS A 93 -7.51 -1.37 9.91
C CYS A 93 -8.82 -0.79 9.35
N SER A 94 -9.03 -0.79 8.01
CA SER A 94 -10.29 -0.36 7.37
C SER A 94 -11.16 -1.53 6.92
N ALA A 95 -10.68 -2.77 6.98
CA ALA A 95 -11.41 -3.96 6.60
C ALA A 95 -12.39 -4.39 7.72
N LEU A 96 -13.59 -3.83 7.73
CA LEU A 96 -14.63 -4.15 8.72
C LEU A 96 -15.14 -5.58 8.52
N VAL A 97 -15.16 -6.35 9.61
CA VAL A 97 -15.64 -7.75 9.62
C VAL A 97 -17.05 -7.85 9.09
N GLU A 98 -17.92 -6.90 9.44
CA GLU A 98 -19.32 -6.84 8.99
C GLU A 98 -19.45 -6.71 7.46
N GLN A 99 -18.49 -6.07 6.81
CA GLN A 99 -18.50 -5.86 5.36
C GLN A 99 -17.87 -7.02 4.58
N ILE A 100 -16.82 -7.64 5.15
CA ILE A 100 -16.04 -8.68 4.44
C ILE A 100 -16.49 -10.11 4.73
N ALA A 101 -17.29 -10.30 5.80
CA ALA A 101 -17.89 -11.56 6.21
C ALA A 101 -19.27 -11.33 6.86
N PRO A 102 -20.26 -10.77 6.11
CA PRO A 102 -21.55 -10.38 6.66
C PRO A 102 -22.36 -11.55 7.23
N ASN A 103 -22.21 -12.74 6.65
CA ASN A 103 -22.91 -13.95 7.07
C ASN A 103 -22.03 -14.88 7.94
N GLY A 104 -20.87 -14.40 8.40
CA GLY A 104 -19.96 -15.20 9.22
C GLY A 104 -19.04 -16.11 8.41
N GLU A 105 -18.77 -15.75 7.16
CA GLU A 105 -17.80 -16.45 6.30
C GLU A 105 -16.40 -16.44 6.92
N VAL A 106 -15.58 -17.41 6.55
CA VAL A 106 -14.19 -17.46 6.97
C VAL A 106 -13.42 -16.33 6.31
N ILE A 107 -12.73 -15.53 7.11
CA ILE A 107 -11.86 -14.46 6.62
C ILE A 107 -10.46 -15.02 6.42
N THR A 108 -9.99 -15.07 5.17
CA THR A 108 -8.61 -15.46 4.86
C THR A 108 -7.69 -14.25 4.92
N ILE A 109 -6.51 -14.40 5.52
CA ILE A 109 -5.53 -13.34 5.71
C ILE A 109 -4.16 -13.87 5.28
N GLU A 110 -3.53 -13.17 4.33
CA GLU A 110 -2.23 -13.52 3.75
C GLU A 110 -1.32 -12.28 3.66
N PRO A 111 0.01 -12.46 3.73
CA PRO A 111 0.94 -11.38 3.41
C PRO A 111 0.79 -10.95 1.94
N MET A 112 1.26 -9.75 1.60
CA MET A 112 1.41 -9.34 0.20
C MET A 112 2.30 -10.35 -0.53
N SER A 113 1.83 -10.84 -1.69
CA SER A 113 2.43 -12.00 -2.38
C SER A 113 3.64 -11.64 -3.24
N LYS A 114 3.80 -10.36 -3.58
CA LYS A 114 4.85 -9.86 -4.48
C LYS A 114 6.06 -9.29 -3.77
N PHE A 115 6.11 -9.51 -2.47
CA PHE A 115 7.19 -9.07 -1.61
C PHE A 115 7.73 -10.26 -0.82
N PRO A 116 9.04 -10.32 -0.55
CA PRO A 116 9.60 -11.34 0.31
C PRO A 116 8.91 -11.33 1.68
N CYS A 117 8.42 -12.49 2.11
CA CYS A 117 7.83 -12.64 3.43
C CYS A 117 8.93 -12.71 4.49
N GLU A 118 8.91 -11.80 5.45
CA GLU A 118 9.85 -11.83 6.59
C GLU A 118 9.37 -12.80 7.67
N ARG A 119 8.10 -12.71 8.02
CA ARG A 119 7.45 -13.61 8.96
C ARG A 119 5.93 -13.40 8.94
N ASP A 120 5.16 -14.44 8.86
CA ASP A 120 3.69 -14.42 8.86
C ASP A 120 3.11 -13.41 7.84
N LEU A 121 2.64 -12.25 8.31
CA LEU A 121 2.03 -11.20 7.48
C LEU A 121 2.97 -10.01 7.22
N VAL A 122 4.20 -10.06 7.75
CA VAL A 122 5.22 -9.02 7.55
C VAL A 122 6.03 -9.33 6.28
N VAL A 123 6.20 -8.32 5.44
CA VAL A 123 6.92 -8.43 4.17
C VAL A 123 7.99 -7.34 4.01
N ASP A 124 9.05 -7.65 3.29
CA ASP A 124 10.10 -6.67 2.94
C ASP A 124 9.63 -5.78 1.78
N ARG A 125 9.40 -4.49 2.07
CA ARG A 125 8.96 -3.48 1.10
C ARG A 125 10.11 -2.64 0.54
N SER A 126 11.36 -2.99 0.79
CA SER A 126 12.55 -2.20 0.38
C SER A 126 12.52 -1.86 -1.10
N ARG A 127 12.11 -2.79 -1.97
CA ARG A 127 11.97 -2.56 -3.41
C ARG A 127 11.09 -1.35 -3.77
N MET A 128 10.00 -1.11 -3.02
CA MET A 128 9.15 0.06 -3.25
C MET A 128 9.89 1.37 -3.00
N PHE A 129 10.65 1.42 -1.91
CA PHE A 129 11.43 2.60 -1.53
C PHE A 129 12.61 2.82 -2.47
N ASP A 130 13.25 1.76 -2.93
CA ASP A 130 14.32 1.85 -3.94
C ASP A 130 13.78 2.37 -5.28
N ASN A 131 12.58 1.96 -5.68
CA ASN A 131 11.90 2.52 -6.84
C ASN A 131 11.60 4.02 -6.67
N LEU A 132 11.21 4.48 -5.47
CA LEU A 132 11.04 5.91 -5.20
C LEU A 132 12.37 6.67 -5.29
N LYS A 133 13.47 6.11 -4.77
CA LYS A 133 14.81 6.68 -4.92
C LYS A 133 15.22 6.76 -6.39
N ARG A 134 15.02 5.69 -7.16
CA ARG A 134 15.32 5.62 -8.58
C ARG A 134 14.66 6.76 -9.38
N VAL A 135 13.41 7.05 -9.09
CA VAL A 135 12.65 8.12 -9.77
C VAL A 135 12.78 9.49 -9.10
N LYS A 136 13.69 9.66 -8.14
CA LYS A 136 13.86 10.91 -7.39
C LYS A 136 12.54 11.46 -6.84
N ALA A 137 11.81 10.62 -6.10
CA ALA A 137 10.50 10.95 -5.53
C ALA A 137 10.64 11.85 -4.29
N TRP A 138 11.29 13.00 -4.46
CA TRP A 138 11.44 14.06 -3.44
C TRP A 138 11.62 15.41 -4.11
N ILE A 139 11.60 16.46 -3.32
CA ILE A 139 11.94 17.83 -3.71
C ILE A 139 13.21 18.21 -2.95
N ASP A 140 14.24 18.67 -3.66
CA ASP A 140 15.41 19.21 -3.02
C ASP A 140 15.08 20.51 -2.30
N LEU A 141 15.83 20.82 -1.23
CA LEU A 141 15.68 22.07 -0.51
C LEU A 141 16.09 23.23 -1.43
N ASP A 142 15.16 24.14 -1.66
CA ASP A 142 15.35 25.33 -2.48
C ASP A 142 15.54 26.61 -1.64
N GLY A 143 15.48 26.51 -0.30
CA GLY A 143 15.61 27.60 0.64
C GLY A 143 14.36 28.48 0.75
N THR A 144 13.29 28.23 0.00
CA THR A 144 12.10 29.09 -0.02
C THR A 144 11.28 29.01 1.25
N HIS A 145 11.33 27.92 2.00
CA HIS A 145 10.60 27.74 3.25
C HIS A 145 11.06 28.70 4.38
N GLU A 146 12.32 29.13 4.34
CA GLU A 146 12.86 30.14 5.28
C GLU A 146 12.63 31.58 4.79
N LEU A 147 12.36 31.77 3.49
CA LEU A 147 12.22 33.06 2.82
C LEU A 147 10.76 33.50 2.62
N GLY A 148 9.81 32.70 3.06
CA GLY A 148 8.39 33.01 2.91
C GLY A 148 7.50 31.79 2.69
N PRO A 149 6.28 31.98 2.15
CA PRO A 149 5.25 30.93 2.04
C PRO A 149 5.53 29.87 0.97
N GLY A 150 6.70 29.86 0.35
CA GLY A 150 7.07 28.98 -0.74
C GLY A 150 6.57 29.45 -2.12
N PRO A 151 6.76 28.64 -3.17
CA PRO A 151 6.37 28.99 -4.54
C PRO A 151 4.85 29.10 -4.64
N ARG A 152 4.39 30.12 -5.37
CA ARG A 152 2.96 30.30 -5.66
C ARG A 152 2.51 29.33 -6.76
N GLU A 153 1.33 28.77 -6.60
CA GLU A 153 0.66 27.97 -7.61
C GLU A 153 -0.80 28.40 -7.77
N SER A 154 -1.41 28.09 -8.91
CA SER A 154 -2.83 28.35 -9.10
C SER A 154 -3.68 27.34 -8.31
N GLN A 155 -4.92 27.73 -7.97
CA GLN A 155 -5.87 26.83 -7.33
C GLN A 155 -6.12 25.58 -8.18
N GLU A 156 -6.20 25.73 -9.50
CA GLU A 156 -6.40 24.62 -10.43
C GLU A 156 -5.26 23.59 -10.37
N GLN A 157 -4.01 24.07 -10.41
CA GLN A 157 -2.83 23.20 -10.27
C GLN A 157 -2.81 22.48 -8.92
N GLN A 158 -3.16 23.18 -7.84
CA GLN A 158 -3.23 22.59 -6.50
C GLN A 158 -4.32 21.51 -6.42
N GLN A 159 -5.50 21.77 -6.98
CA GLN A 159 -6.61 20.80 -7.00
C GLN A 159 -6.27 19.54 -7.82
N GLU A 160 -5.53 19.67 -8.92
CA GLU A 160 -5.08 18.52 -9.71
C GLU A 160 -3.98 17.73 -8.96
N ARG A 161 -3.07 18.42 -8.28
CA ARG A 161 -1.94 17.82 -7.58
C ARG A 161 -2.30 17.20 -6.24
N TYR A 162 -3.23 17.79 -5.50
CA TYR A 162 -3.58 17.36 -4.15
C TYR A 162 -4.01 15.89 -4.06
N PRO A 163 -4.86 15.33 -4.93
CA PRO A 163 -5.18 13.90 -4.92
C PRO A 163 -3.96 13.01 -5.04
N LEU A 164 -2.94 13.42 -5.82
CA LEU A 164 -1.71 12.63 -6.00
C LEU A 164 -0.88 12.56 -4.72
N SER A 165 -0.89 13.64 -3.91
CA SER A 165 -0.15 13.73 -2.66
C SER A 165 -0.71 12.84 -1.54
N ARG A 166 -1.93 12.31 -1.70
CA ARG A 166 -2.56 11.39 -0.74
C ARG A 166 -1.93 10.00 -0.71
N CYS A 167 -0.96 9.73 -1.60
CA CYS A 167 -0.26 8.45 -1.65
C CYS A 167 0.53 8.21 -0.37
N MET A 168 0.14 7.17 0.37
CA MET A 168 0.80 6.74 1.60
C MET A 168 1.78 5.57 1.39
N THR A 169 2.12 5.25 0.15
CA THR A 169 3.06 4.17 -0.21
C THR A 169 2.70 2.81 0.43
N CYS A 170 1.41 2.49 0.47
CA CYS A 170 0.91 1.28 1.14
C CYS A 170 1.21 -0.04 0.41
N GLY A 171 1.45 0.02 -0.91
CA GLY A 171 1.72 -1.19 -1.71
C GLY A 171 0.52 -1.81 -2.40
N CYS A 172 -0.73 -1.42 -2.12
CA CYS A 172 -1.92 -2.03 -2.75
C CYS A 172 -1.85 -2.03 -4.28
N CYS A 173 -1.49 -0.90 -4.88
CA CYS A 173 -1.43 -0.75 -6.33
C CYS A 173 -0.35 -1.61 -7.00
N VAL A 174 0.76 -1.87 -6.33
CA VAL A 174 1.82 -2.76 -6.85
C VAL A 174 1.48 -4.22 -6.60
N GLU A 175 0.84 -4.56 -5.48
CA GLU A 175 0.36 -5.93 -5.24
C GLU A 175 -0.67 -6.36 -6.29
N ALA A 176 -1.62 -5.49 -6.65
CA ALA A 176 -2.62 -5.79 -7.66
C ALA A 176 -2.11 -5.71 -9.11
N CYS A 177 -0.92 -5.13 -9.34
CA CYS A 177 -0.39 -4.92 -10.68
C CYS A 177 0.21 -6.20 -11.27
N PRO A 178 -0.29 -6.74 -12.40
CA PRO A 178 0.27 -7.96 -13.00
C PRO A 178 1.71 -7.78 -13.49
N GLN A 179 2.12 -6.56 -13.82
CA GLN A 179 3.48 -6.25 -14.30
C GLN A 179 4.51 -6.15 -13.16
N PHE A 180 4.09 -5.99 -11.92
CA PHE A 180 4.98 -5.94 -10.76
C PHE A 180 5.09 -7.35 -10.15
N ASN A 181 6.22 -8.01 -10.31
CA ASN A 181 6.52 -9.35 -9.80
C ASN A 181 8.04 -9.51 -9.62
N GLU A 182 8.50 -10.66 -9.13
CA GLU A 182 9.91 -10.92 -8.85
C GLU A 182 10.80 -10.91 -10.10
N SER A 183 10.28 -11.33 -11.25
CA SER A 183 11.03 -11.42 -12.53
C SER A 183 10.97 -10.12 -13.35
N SER A 184 10.15 -9.13 -12.96
CA SER A 184 9.97 -7.89 -13.69
C SER A 184 10.68 -6.73 -13.00
N PRO A 185 11.46 -5.91 -13.74
CA PRO A 185 12.08 -4.70 -13.20
C PRO A 185 11.10 -3.53 -13.03
N PHE A 186 9.80 -3.71 -13.35
CA PHE A 186 8.80 -2.65 -13.36
C PHE A 186 8.71 -1.94 -11.99
N ILE A 187 8.81 -0.61 -12.02
CA ILE A 187 8.82 0.23 -10.81
C ILE A 187 7.47 0.36 -10.11
N GLY A 188 6.38 0.06 -10.82
CA GLY A 188 5.03 0.10 -10.26
C GLY A 188 4.31 1.46 -10.36
N PRO A 189 2.97 1.43 -10.21
CA PRO A 189 2.11 2.62 -10.37
C PRO A 189 2.40 3.73 -9.35
N ALA A 190 2.74 3.37 -8.11
CA ALA A 190 3.02 4.35 -7.04
C ALA A 190 4.21 5.25 -7.40
N ALA A 191 5.32 4.68 -7.89
CA ALA A 191 6.50 5.44 -8.29
C ALA A 191 6.19 6.40 -9.46
N ILE A 192 5.42 5.95 -10.45
CA ILE A 192 4.98 6.79 -11.58
C ILE A 192 4.09 7.94 -11.10
N ASN A 193 3.18 7.70 -10.16
CA ASN A 193 2.36 8.75 -9.55
C ASN A 193 3.22 9.80 -8.84
N GLN A 194 4.25 9.38 -8.12
CA GLN A 194 5.17 10.30 -7.44
C GLN A 194 5.95 11.15 -8.46
N VAL A 195 6.33 10.60 -9.61
CA VAL A 195 6.95 11.39 -10.69
C VAL A 195 6.00 12.51 -11.15
N ARG A 196 4.70 12.21 -11.39
CA ARG A 196 3.72 13.24 -11.73
C ARG A 196 3.61 14.30 -10.65
N LEU A 197 3.41 13.88 -9.40
CA LEU A 197 3.28 14.77 -8.25
C LEU A 197 4.43 15.79 -8.17
N PHE A 198 5.67 15.29 -8.20
CA PHE A 198 6.85 16.14 -8.06
C PHE A 198 7.16 16.95 -9.32
N ASN A 199 6.80 16.47 -10.52
CA ASN A 199 6.95 17.24 -11.74
C ASN A 199 5.92 18.38 -11.86
N MET A 200 4.79 18.29 -11.19
CA MET A 200 3.78 19.35 -11.11
C MET A 200 4.11 20.39 -10.03
N HIS A 201 4.97 20.05 -9.05
CA HIS A 201 5.36 21.01 -8.01
C HIS A 201 6.38 22.01 -8.58
N PRO A 202 6.23 23.32 -8.36
CA PRO A 202 7.14 24.33 -8.92
C PRO A 202 8.63 24.08 -8.62
N SER A 203 9.00 23.84 -7.37
CA SER A 203 10.37 23.47 -6.99
C SER A 203 10.74 22.06 -7.45
N GLY A 204 9.81 21.13 -7.42
CA GLY A 204 10.03 19.75 -7.90
C GLY A 204 10.31 19.66 -9.40
N ALA A 205 9.77 20.57 -10.19
CA ALA A 205 9.97 20.64 -11.64
C ALA A 205 11.44 20.82 -12.05
N MET A 206 12.30 21.32 -11.18
CA MET A 206 13.75 21.45 -11.41
C MET A 206 14.42 20.11 -11.77
N HIS A 207 13.93 19.01 -11.25
CA HIS A 207 14.42 17.65 -11.53
C HIS A 207 13.56 16.84 -12.49
N ARG A 208 12.66 17.50 -13.23
CA ARG A 208 11.74 16.84 -14.16
C ARG A 208 12.45 15.97 -15.19
N THR A 209 13.50 16.50 -15.81
CA THR A 209 14.30 15.79 -16.82
C THR A 209 14.85 14.47 -16.27
N ALA A 210 15.53 14.51 -15.13
CA ALA A 210 16.12 13.33 -14.53
C ALA A 210 15.07 12.27 -14.12
N ARG A 211 13.86 12.69 -13.70
CA ARG A 211 12.76 11.76 -13.42
C ARG A 211 12.24 11.12 -14.71
N LEU A 212 12.06 11.88 -15.79
CA LEU A 212 11.61 11.33 -17.06
C LEU A 212 12.64 10.38 -17.67
N GLU A 213 13.93 10.73 -17.62
CA GLU A 213 15.01 9.86 -18.06
C GLU A 213 15.05 8.53 -17.30
N SER A 214 14.82 8.55 -15.98
CA SER A 214 14.74 7.32 -15.18
C SER A 214 13.58 6.40 -15.60
N LEU A 215 12.49 6.97 -16.12
CA LEU A 215 11.34 6.22 -16.64
C LEU A 215 11.52 5.69 -18.07
N MET A 216 12.55 6.14 -18.78
CA MET A 216 12.89 5.66 -20.12
C MET A 216 13.80 4.42 -20.09
N THR A 217 14.27 4.03 -18.92
CA THR A 217 15.09 2.83 -18.72
C THR A 217 14.23 1.60 -18.50
N GLU A 218 14.84 0.41 -18.52
CA GLU A 218 14.19 -0.87 -18.24
C GLU A 218 13.38 -0.82 -16.93
N GLY A 219 12.20 -1.38 -16.91
CA GLY A 219 11.27 -1.31 -15.77
C GLY A 219 10.53 0.03 -15.63
N GLY A 220 10.71 0.93 -16.57
CA GLY A 220 10.08 2.25 -16.56
C GLY A 220 8.65 2.26 -17.07
N ILE A 221 8.26 3.39 -17.69
CA ILE A 221 6.88 3.65 -18.12
C ILE A 221 6.39 2.70 -19.21
N ALA A 222 7.29 2.21 -20.08
CA ALA A 222 6.96 1.31 -21.18
C ALA A 222 6.46 -0.05 -20.70
N ASP A 223 6.86 -0.48 -19.52
CA ASP A 223 6.50 -1.79 -18.97
C ASP A 223 5.11 -1.79 -18.30
N CYS A 224 4.40 -0.67 -18.32
CA CYS A 224 3.02 -0.61 -17.84
C CYS A 224 2.07 -1.30 -18.81
N GLY A 225 1.53 -2.46 -18.43
CA GLY A 225 0.55 -3.24 -19.23
C GLY A 225 -0.87 -2.66 -19.26
N LYS A 226 -1.12 -1.50 -18.65
CA LYS A 226 -2.43 -0.79 -18.60
C LYS A 226 -3.60 -1.64 -18.06
N ALA A 227 -3.32 -2.59 -17.16
CA ALA A 227 -4.33 -3.47 -16.57
C ALA A 227 -5.36 -2.76 -15.65
N GLN A 228 -5.05 -1.54 -15.18
CA GLN A 228 -5.89 -0.66 -14.36
C GLN A 228 -6.23 -1.15 -12.94
N ASN A 229 -5.87 -2.37 -12.54
CA ASN A 229 -6.10 -2.91 -11.20
C ASN A 229 -5.61 -1.96 -10.08
N CYS A 230 -4.59 -1.15 -10.38
CA CYS A 230 -4.01 -0.20 -9.42
C CYS A 230 -5.00 0.87 -8.95
N VAL A 231 -5.94 1.30 -9.79
CA VAL A 231 -6.99 2.27 -9.43
C VAL A 231 -8.03 1.61 -8.53
N GLU A 232 -8.45 0.38 -8.88
CA GLU A 232 -9.51 -0.34 -8.18
C GLU A 232 -9.17 -0.66 -6.71
N VAL A 233 -7.88 -0.84 -6.42
CA VAL A 233 -7.41 -1.20 -5.06
C VAL A 233 -6.84 -0.02 -4.29
N CYS A 234 -6.80 1.18 -4.87
CA CYS A 234 -6.21 2.34 -4.20
C CYS A 234 -7.13 2.85 -3.07
N PRO A 235 -6.76 2.73 -1.79
CA PRO A 235 -7.61 3.17 -0.69
C PRO A 235 -7.76 4.69 -0.61
N LYS A 236 -6.90 5.43 -1.34
CA LYS A 236 -6.94 6.90 -1.43
C LYS A 236 -7.55 7.41 -2.73
N GLU A 237 -8.08 6.52 -3.56
CA GLU A 237 -8.75 6.87 -4.83
C GLU A 237 -7.90 7.77 -5.72
N ILE A 238 -6.57 7.52 -5.75
CA ILE A 238 -5.65 8.30 -6.56
C ILE A 238 -5.91 7.99 -8.03
N PRO A 239 -5.99 9.00 -8.93
CA PRO A 239 -6.21 8.80 -10.36
C PRO A 239 -4.93 8.27 -11.05
N LEU A 240 -4.56 7.02 -10.72
CA LEU A 240 -3.30 6.40 -11.16
C LEU A 240 -3.23 6.23 -12.68
N VAL A 241 -4.36 5.93 -13.34
CA VAL A 241 -4.41 5.80 -14.81
C VAL A 241 -4.11 7.14 -15.47
N ASP A 242 -4.67 8.24 -14.96
CA ASP A 242 -4.40 9.59 -15.45
C ASP A 242 -2.95 9.98 -15.20
N SER A 243 -2.40 9.61 -14.03
CA SER A 243 -1.00 9.84 -13.70
C SER A 243 -0.07 9.12 -14.67
N ILE A 244 -0.31 7.84 -14.94
CA ILE A 244 0.47 7.03 -15.86
C ILE A 244 0.38 7.60 -17.28
N SER A 245 -0.82 7.96 -17.74
CA SER A 245 -1.06 8.50 -19.07
C SER A 245 -0.39 9.87 -19.27
N SER A 246 -0.46 10.73 -18.27
CA SER A 246 0.20 12.05 -18.29
C SER A 246 1.72 11.91 -18.34
N VAL A 247 2.29 11.07 -17.46
CA VAL A 247 3.72 10.83 -17.40
C VAL A 247 4.24 10.15 -18.68
N ALA A 248 3.49 9.19 -19.23
CA ALA A 248 3.85 8.54 -20.49
C ALA A 248 3.93 9.56 -21.65
N ARG A 249 2.95 10.49 -21.74
CA ARG A 249 2.97 11.58 -22.71
C ARG A 249 4.17 12.49 -22.51
N ASP A 250 4.47 12.87 -21.28
CA ASP A 250 5.62 13.71 -20.94
C ASP A 250 6.95 13.04 -21.29
N THR A 251 7.08 11.75 -21.00
CA THR A 251 8.25 10.94 -21.34
C THR A 251 8.43 10.84 -22.86
N THR A 252 7.34 10.61 -23.60
CA THR A 252 7.39 10.59 -25.08
C THR A 252 7.81 11.94 -25.64
N LYS A 253 7.26 13.04 -25.14
CA LYS A 253 7.66 14.39 -25.55
C LYS A 253 9.14 14.65 -25.24
N HIS A 254 9.60 14.24 -24.08
CA HIS A 254 11.00 14.39 -23.71
C HIS A 254 11.93 13.57 -24.61
N MET A 255 11.55 12.34 -24.94
CA MET A 255 12.30 11.49 -25.88
C MET A 255 12.44 12.13 -27.27
N LEU A 256 11.37 12.72 -27.79
CA LEU A 256 11.36 13.29 -29.13
C LEU A 256 12.00 14.69 -29.21
N PHE A 257 11.82 15.51 -28.20
CA PHE A 257 12.17 16.93 -28.22
C PHE A 257 13.12 17.38 -27.11
N GLY A 258 13.54 16.49 -26.22
CA GLY A 258 14.38 16.83 -25.05
C GLY A 258 15.74 17.46 -25.43
N TRP A 259 16.25 17.16 -26.62
CA TRP A 259 17.46 17.76 -27.16
C TRP A 259 17.31 19.26 -27.50
N LEU A 260 16.07 19.74 -27.75
CA LEU A 260 15.76 21.16 -28.01
C LEU A 260 15.59 21.96 -26.68
N LEU A 261 15.44 21.28 -25.53
CA LEU A 261 15.15 21.89 -24.24
C LEU A 261 16.37 21.95 -23.31
N LYS A 262 17.55 21.60 -23.85
CA LYS A 262 18.84 21.69 -23.13
C LYS A 262 19.49 23.04 -23.29
#